data_6225cdf0299675e4247430c18181d770
#
_entry.id   6225cdf0299675e4247430c18181d770
#
_cell.length_a   1.000
_cell.length_b   1.000
_cell.length_c   1.000
_cell.angle_alpha   90.00
_cell.angle_beta   90.00
_cell.angle_gamma   90.00
#
_symmetry.space_group_name_H-M   'P 1'
#
loop_
_entity.id
_entity.type
_entity.pdbx_description
1 polymer ?
#
loop_
_entity_poly.entity_id
_entity_poly.type
_entity_poly.pdbx_seq_one_letter_code
_entity_poly.pdbx_strand_id
1 'polypeptide(L)'
;EKSEAFAILNNLKAEIGDSIKPDDEKKLHDNIMTAMSENRIQRDVFGINPILHALQTAEIAVNEIGLKRDGVIAIILYNSVQHDLVGLDAIEQDFGSSVAGIIRGLVKVQSLYRKNPVIESENFRNLLLSFAEDMRVILIMIADRVNLMRQIRDAKNEEARHEVSEEASYLYAPLAHKLGLYKLKSELEDLSLKYLE
;
A
#
# COMPACT_ATOMS: atom_id res chain seq x y z
N GLU A 1 14.75 -8.47 9.62
CA GLU A 1 13.49 -8.02 9.03
C GLU A 1 12.29 -8.26 9.94
N LYS A 2 12.18 -9.44 10.60
CA LYS A 2 11.09 -9.70 11.55
C LYS A 2 11.08 -8.70 12.70
N SER A 3 12.24 -8.44 13.27
CA SER A 3 12.39 -7.48 14.37
C SER A 3 11.94 -6.07 13.95
N GLU A 4 12.33 -5.65 12.76
CA GLU A 4 11.93 -4.37 12.19
C GLU A 4 10.42 -4.32 11.94
N ALA A 5 9.84 -5.39 11.40
CA ALA A 5 8.41 -5.49 11.16
C ALA A 5 7.60 -5.33 12.45
N PHE A 6 7.99 -6.00 13.52
CA PHE A 6 7.29 -5.89 14.80
C PHE A 6 7.51 -4.55 15.50
N ALA A 7 8.66 -3.92 15.28
CA ALA A 7 8.91 -2.57 15.77
C ALA A 7 7.94 -1.58 15.09
N ILE A 8 7.74 -1.71 13.79
CA ILE A 8 6.79 -0.86 13.05
C ILE A 8 5.36 -1.10 13.53
N LEU A 9 4.97 -2.35 13.73
CA LEU A 9 3.64 -2.68 14.24
C LEU A 9 3.38 -2.04 15.61
N ASN A 10 4.37 -2.08 16.49
CA ASN A 10 4.28 -1.44 17.79
C ASN A 10 4.13 0.09 17.68
N ASN A 11 4.85 0.71 16.76
CA ASN A 11 4.75 2.14 16.51
C ASN A 11 3.36 2.52 15.98
N LEU A 12 2.83 1.73 15.06
CA LEU A 12 1.48 1.94 14.53
C LEU A 12 0.43 1.84 15.62
N LYS A 13 0.53 0.85 16.48
CA LYS A 13 -0.37 0.68 17.61
C LYS A 13 -0.33 1.91 18.54
N ALA A 14 0.87 2.41 18.82
CA ALA A 14 1.03 3.61 19.66
C ALA A 14 0.39 4.85 19.00
N GLU A 15 0.53 5.00 17.70
CA GLU A 15 0.05 6.18 16.96
C GLU A 15 -1.46 6.22 16.80
N ILE A 16 -2.12 5.09 16.52
CA ILE A 16 -3.57 5.04 16.34
C ILE A 16 -4.31 4.62 17.61
N GLY A 17 -3.57 4.31 18.67
CA GLY A 17 -4.09 4.12 20.02
C GLY A 17 -5.11 3.00 20.16
N ASP A 18 -6.17 3.27 20.91
CA ASP A 18 -7.18 2.28 21.28
C ASP A 18 -8.01 1.76 20.11
N SER A 19 -7.87 2.31 18.92
CA SER A 19 -8.60 1.82 17.76
C SER A 19 -8.18 0.41 17.36
N ILE A 20 -6.91 0.02 17.63
CA ILE A 20 -6.46 -1.36 17.51
C ILE A 20 -6.64 -2.04 18.87
N LYS A 21 -7.57 -2.98 18.94
CA LYS A 21 -7.84 -3.74 20.14
C LYS A 21 -6.78 -4.82 20.36
N PRO A 22 -6.59 -5.32 21.62
CA PRO A 22 -5.62 -6.39 21.88
C PRO A 22 -5.84 -7.65 21.02
N ASP A 23 -7.09 -7.97 20.72
CA ASP A 23 -7.43 -9.12 19.87
C ASP A 23 -6.98 -8.87 18.42
N ASP A 24 -7.20 -7.65 17.89
CA ASP A 24 -6.70 -7.25 16.58
C ASP A 24 -5.19 -7.38 16.50
N GLU A 25 -4.48 -6.88 17.52
CA GLU A 25 -3.03 -6.93 17.59
C GLU A 25 -2.50 -8.36 17.55
N LYS A 26 -3.12 -9.26 18.30
CA LYS A 26 -2.72 -10.67 18.33
C LYS A 26 -2.89 -11.31 16.95
N LYS A 27 -4.02 -11.07 16.31
CA LYS A 27 -4.31 -11.61 14.97
C LYS A 27 -3.35 -11.07 13.92
N LEU A 28 -3.04 -9.76 13.99
CA LEU A 28 -2.06 -9.14 13.09
C LEU A 28 -0.65 -9.70 13.31
N HIS A 29 -0.25 -9.85 14.57
CA HIS A 29 1.03 -10.43 14.92
C HIS A 29 1.17 -11.83 14.34
N ASP A 30 0.18 -12.69 14.54
CA ASP A 30 0.17 -14.05 14.03
C ASP A 30 0.21 -14.09 12.50
N ASN A 31 -0.53 -13.20 11.85
CA ASN A 31 -0.53 -13.08 10.38
C ASN A 31 0.85 -12.68 9.86
N ILE A 32 1.49 -11.69 10.48
CA ILE A 32 2.83 -11.23 10.08
C ILE A 32 3.85 -12.37 10.26
N MET A 33 3.78 -13.10 11.36
CA MET A 33 4.67 -14.25 11.61
C MET A 33 4.51 -15.30 10.52
N THR A 34 3.28 -15.66 10.19
CA THR A 34 2.98 -16.64 9.15
C THR A 34 3.47 -16.16 7.79
N ALA A 35 3.14 -14.93 7.43
CA ALA A 35 3.51 -14.36 6.14
C ALA A 35 5.02 -14.28 5.94
N MET A 36 5.75 -13.89 6.96
CA MET A 36 7.23 -13.81 6.89
C MET A 36 7.91 -15.16 6.90
N SER A 37 7.23 -16.20 7.40
CA SER A 37 7.76 -17.57 7.43
C SER A 37 7.45 -18.37 6.16
N GLU A 38 6.46 -17.90 5.38
CA GLU A 38 6.04 -18.58 4.16
C GLU A 38 6.90 -18.15 2.96
N ASN A 39 7.29 -19.13 2.15
CA ASN A 39 8.06 -18.86 0.93
C ASN A 39 7.19 -18.42 -0.25
N ARG A 40 5.87 -18.34 -0.06
CA ARG A 40 4.94 -17.94 -1.12
C ARG A 40 4.91 -16.45 -1.39
N ILE A 41 5.27 -15.63 -0.41
CA ILE A 41 5.34 -14.19 -0.56
C ILE A 41 6.77 -13.81 -0.90
N GLN A 42 7.01 -13.58 -2.18
CA GLN A 42 8.35 -13.32 -2.71
C GLN A 42 8.63 -11.81 -2.79
N ARG A 43 9.93 -11.48 -2.76
CA ARG A 43 10.38 -10.10 -2.94
C ARG A 43 10.08 -9.62 -4.35
N ASP A 44 9.91 -8.31 -4.50
CA ASP A 44 9.67 -7.69 -5.80
C ASP A 44 10.98 -7.58 -6.62
N VAL A 45 10.90 -6.91 -7.78
CA VAL A 45 12.05 -6.70 -8.67
C VAL A 45 13.15 -5.83 -8.04
N PHE A 46 12.85 -5.12 -6.96
CA PHE A 46 13.81 -4.29 -6.22
C PHE A 46 14.39 -5.03 -5.00
N GLY A 47 13.98 -6.27 -4.77
CA GLY A 47 14.42 -7.03 -3.62
C GLY A 47 13.74 -6.65 -2.30
N ILE A 48 12.63 -5.93 -2.35
CA ILE A 48 11.90 -5.45 -1.18
C ILE A 48 11.01 -6.56 -0.64
N ASN A 49 11.05 -6.75 0.69
CA ASN A 49 10.15 -7.70 1.38
C ASN A 49 8.74 -7.08 1.40
N PRO A 50 7.73 -7.76 0.82
CA PRO A 50 6.38 -7.18 0.72
C PRO A 50 5.71 -6.91 2.07
N ILE A 51 6.00 -7.71 3.09
CA ILE A 51 5.40 -7.56 4.42
C ILE A 51 5.97 -6.32 5.11
N LEU A 52 7.28 -6.16 5.06
CA LEU A 52 7.94 -4.97 5.61
C LEU A 52 7.50 -3.72 4.86
N HIS A 53 7.42 -3.80 3.53
CA HIS A 53 6.93 -2.70 2.70
C HIS A 53 5.51 -2.29 3.07
N ALA A 54 4.61 -3.27 3.29
CA ALA A 54 3.23 -2.99 3.71
C ALA A 54 3.18 -2.26 5.05
N LEU A 55 3.99 -2.68 6.02
CA LEU A 55 4.04 -2.02 7.32
C LEU A 55 4.55 -0.58 7.21
N GLN A 56 5.57 -0.35 6.40
CA GLN A 56 6.08 1.00 6.13
C GLN A 56 5.03 1.86 5.42
N THR A 57 4.31 1.29 4.48
CA THR A 57 3.20 1.97 3.79
C THR A 57 2.12 2.37 4.80
N ALA A 58 1.80 1.50 5.75
CA ALA A 58 0.84 1.81 6.81
C ALA A 58 1.30 2.99 7.67
N GLU A 59 2.59 3.11 7.96
CA GLU A 59 3.13 4.27 8.68
C GLU A 59 2.89 5.57 7.91
N ILE A 60 3.13 5.57 6.62
CA ILE A 60 2.88 6.74 5.77
C ILE A 60 1.38 7.07 5.76
N ALA A 61 0.53 6.05 5.61
CA ALA A 61 -0.91 6.22 5.61
C ALA A 61 -1.42 6.86 6.91
N VAL A 62 -0.87 6.47 8.04
CA VAL A 62 -1.24 7.02 9.35
C VAL A 62 -0.67 8.42 9.53
N ASN A 63 0.63 8.60 9.34
CA ASN A 63 1.34 9.82 9.70
C ASN A 63 1.15 10.95 8.70
N GLU A 64 1.03 10.64 7.42
CA GLU A 64 1.02 11.65 6.35
C GLU A 64 -0.32 11.79 5.65
N ILE A 65 -1.23 10.83 5.81
CA ILE A 65 -2.55 10.86 5.18
C ILE A 65 -3.67 10.90 6.23
N GLY A 66 -3.45 10.27 7.38
CA GLY A 66 -4.41 10.29 8.48
C GLY A 66 -5.36 9.10 8.50
N LEU A 67 -5.00 8.00 7.86
CA LEU A 67 -5.79 6.76 7.94
C LEU A 67 -5.70 6.15 9.34
N LYS A 68 -6.69 5.38 9.69
CA LYS A 68 -6.84 4.76 11.01
C LYS A 68 -6.86 3.23 10.90
N ARG A 69 -7.41 2.59 11.93
CA ARG A 69 -7.44 1.14 12.09
C ARG A 69 -7.76 0.36 10.82
N ASP A 70 -8.90 0.66 10.18
CA ASP A 70 -9.36 -0.17 9.05
C ASP A 70 -8.42 -0.11 7.86
N GLY A 71 -7.90 1.08 7.55
CA GLY A 71 -6.91 1.25 6.50
C GLY A 71 -5.60 0.53 6.82
N VAL A 72 -5.12 0.66 8.06
CA VAL A 72 -3.89 0.02 8.52
C VAL A 72 -4.00 -1.50 8.41
N ILE A 73 -5.07 -2.07 8.93
CA ILE A 73 -5.28 -3.52 8.89
C ILE A 73 -5.39 -4.02 7.45
N ALA A 74 -6.12 -3.28 6.60
CA ALA A 74 -6.25 -3.64 5.20
C ALA A 74 -4.89 -3.66 4.47
N ILE A 75 -4.04 -2.67 4.73
CA ILE A 75 -2.69 -2.61 4.15
C ILE A 75 -1.86 -3.83 4.58
N ILE A 76 -1.87 -4.15 5.87
CA ILE A 76 -1.08 -5.25 6.42
C ILE A 76 -1.54 -6.60 5.85
N LEU A 77 -2.86 -6.82 5.73
CA LEU A 77 -3.41 -8.11 5.35
C LEU A 77 -3.53 -8.32 3.83
N TYR A 78 -3.40 -7.27 3.04
CA TYR A 78 -3.57 -7.34 1.59
C TYR A 78 -2.70 -8.44 0.94
N ASN A 79 -1.42 -8.50 1.29
CA ASN A 79 -0.50 -9.49 0.71
C ASN A 79 -0.91 -10.92 1.06
N SER A 80 -1.41 -11.14 2.27
CA SER A 80 -1.88 -12.46 2.68
C SER A 80 -3.10 -12.90 1.89
N VAL A 81 -3.98 -11.98 1.54
CA VAL A 81 -5.13 -12.29 0.68
C VAL A 81 -4.67 -12.60 -0.75
N GLN A 82 -3.75 -11.81 -1.29
CA GLN A 82 -3.21 -12.00 -2.64
C GLN A 82 -2.54 -13.35 -2.82
N HIS A 83 -1.91 -13.88 -1.77
CA HIS A 83 -1.16 -15.13 -1.80
C HIS A 83 -1.92 -16.30 -1.17
N ASP A 84 -3.22 -16.15 -0.98
CA ASP A 84 -4.11 -17.19 -0.46
C ASP A 84 -3.73 -17.74 0.92
N LEU A 85 -3.05 -16.93 1.74
CA LEU A 85 -2.75 -17.28 3.12
C LEU A 85 -3.95 -17.10 4.03
N VAL A 86 -4.84 -16.17 3.68
CA VAL A 86 -6.07 -15.91 4.41
C VAL A 86 -7.16 -15.49 3.42
N GLY A 87 -8.40 -15.90 3.67
CA GLY A 87 -9.55 -15.55 2.84
C GLY A 87 -10.24 -14.26 3.29
N LEU A 88 -10.91 -13.59 2.36
CA LEU A 88 -11.67 -12.37 2.67
C LEU A 88 -12.78 -12.61 3.69
N ASP A 89 -13.42 -13.77 3.65
CA ASP A 89 -14.49 -14.10 4.61
C ASP A 89 -13.96 -14.16 6.04
N ALA A 90 -12.77 -14.75 6.23
CA ALA A 90 -12.13 -14.80 7.54
C ALA A 90 -11.76 -13.40 8.02
N ILE A 91 -11.27 -12.53 7.13
CA ILE A 91 -10.94 -11.16 7.46
C ILE A 91 -12.18 -10.37 7.87
N GLU A 92 -13.27 -10.52 7.14
CA GLU A 92 -14.53 -9.86 7.46
C GLU A 92 -15.04 -10.28 8.84
N GLN A 93 -14.94 -11.58 9.15
CA GLN A 93 -15.34 -12.12 10.43
C GLN A 93 -14.45 -11.61 11.58
N ASP A 94 -13.13 -11.54 11.35
CA ASP A 94 -12.15 -11.18 12.36
C ASP A 94 -12.00 -9.68 12.58
N PHE A 95 -12.11 -8.88 11.50
CA PHE A 95 -11.81 -7.44 11.53
C PHE A 95 -12.96 -6.54 11.07
N GLY A 96 -13.99 -7.09 10.49
CA GLY A 96 -15.18 -6.36 10.06
C GLY A 96 -15.27 -6.13 8.55
N SER A 97 -16.47 -5.71 8.13
CA SER A 97 -16.80 -5.51 6.71
C SER A 97 -16.04 -4.35 6.08
N SER A 98 -15.69 -3.33 6.85
CA SER A 98 -14.93 -2.17 6.35
C SER A 98 -13.54 -2.58 5.89
N VAL A 99 -12.82 -3.35 6.69
CA VAL A 99 -11.48 -3.86 6.33
C VAL A 99 -11.57 -4.75 5.07
N ALA A 100 -12.52 -5.69 5.07
CA ALA A 100 -12.70 -6.57 3.90
C ALA A 100 -13.05 -5.77 2.64
N GLY A 101 -13.86 -4.73 2.77
CA GLY A 101 -14.24 -3.85 1.67
C GLY A 101 -13.06 -3.10 1.08
N ILE A 102 -12.16 -2.58 1.91
CA ILE A 102 -10.94 -1.91 1.45
C ILE A 102 -10.07 -2.90 0.67
N ILE A 103 -9.85 -4.10 1.21
CA ILE A 103 -9.03 -5.13 0.54
C ILE A 103 -9.66 -5.52 -0.79
N ARG A 104 -10.98 -5.72 -0.82
CA ARG A 104 -11.69 -6.02 -2.06
C ARG A 104 -11.51 -4.93 -3.11
N GLY A 105 -11.55 -3.66 -2.67
CA GLY A 105 -11.30 -2.51 -3.54
C GLY A 105 -9.88 -2.51 -4.09
N LEU A 106 -8.89 -2.81 -3.27
CA LEU A 106 -7.49 -2.91 -3.71
C LEU A 106 -7.32 -4.03 -4.76
N VAL A 107 -7.95 -5.17 -4.55
CA VAL A 107 -7.92 -6.28 -5.51
C VAL A 107 -8.55 -5.87 -6.84
N LYS A 108 -9.69 -5.18 -6.81
CA LYS A 108 -10.36 -4.67 -8.02
C LYS A 108 -9.48 -3.71 -8.81
N VAL A 109 -8.85 -2.77 -8.14
CA VAL A 109 -7.98 -1.78 -8.78
C VAL A 109 -6.78 -2.47 -9.42
N GLN A 110 -6.20 -3.44 -8.73
CA GLN A 110 -5.07 -4.20 -9.26
C GLN A 110 -5.46 -4.96 -10.54
N SER A 111 -6.67 -5.51 -10.58
CA SER A 111 -7.21 -6.16 -11.78
C SER A 111 -7.38 -5.16 -12.93
N LEU A 112 -7.87 -3.96 -12.63
CA LEU A 112 -8.03 -2.89 -13.62
C LEU A 112 -6.68 -2.48 -14.22
N TYR A 113 -5.65 -2.39 -13.40
CA TYR A 113 -4.28 -2.09 -13.82
C TYR A 113 -3.78 -3.08 -14.87
N ARG A 114 -4.00 -4.37 -14.64
CA ARG A 114 -3.53 -5.42 -15.56
C ARG A 114 -4.23 -5.37 -16.92
N LYS A 115 -5.48 -4.89 -16.95
CA LYS A 115 -6.29 -4.85 -18.18
C LYS A 115 -6.08 -3.59 -19.01
N ASN A 116 -5.49 -2.56 -18.43
CA ASN A 116 -5.34 -1.24 -19.06
C ASN A 116 -3.86 -0.83 -19.07
N PRO A 117 -3.11 -1.19 -20.12
CA PRO A 117 -1.69 -0.86 -20.19
C PRO A 117 -1.40 0.63 -20.38
N VAL A 118 -2.39 1.44 -20.81
CA VAL A 118 -2.20 2.89 -21.01
C VAL A 118 -2.65 3.63 -19.75
N ILE A 119 -1.73 3.79 -18.81
CA ILE A 119 -2.00 4.42 -17.52
C ILE A 119 -1.74 5.92 -17.49
N GLU A 120 -1.23 6.49 -18.58
CA GLU A 120 -0.83 7.88 -18.68
C GLU A 120 -1.98 8.83 -18.95
N SER A 121 -3.16 8.32 -19.31
CA SER A 121 -4.29 9.15 -19.71
C SER A 121 -5.07 9.67 -18.52
N GLU A 122 -5.60 10.88 -18.66
CA GLU A 122 -6.54 11.45 -17.70
C GLU A 122 -7.78 10.58 -17.54
N ASN A 123 -8.22 9.94 -18.62
CA ASN A 123 -9.35 9.01 -18.60
C ASN A 123 -9.11 7.83 -17.67
N PHE A 124 -7.88 7.31 -17.65
CA PHE A 124 -7.54 6.21 -16.74
C PHE A 124 -7.62 6.66 -15.27
N ARG A 125 -7.11 7.85 -14.96
CA ARG A 125 -7.20 8.41 -13.59
C ARG A 125 -8.67 8.59 -13.17
N ASN A 126 -9.51 9.10 -14.05
CA ASN A 126 -10.93 9.27 -13.78
C ASN A 126 -11.62 7.92 -13.60
N LEU A 127 -11.22 6.91 -14.36
CA LEU A 127 -11.74 5.56 -14.25
C LEU A 127 -11.39 4.95 -12.89
N LEU A 128 -10.14 5.11 -12.44
CA LEU A 128 -9.72 4.65 -11.11
C LEU A 128 -10.54 5.30 -10.00
N LEU A 129 -10.72 6.61 -10.08
CA LEU A 129 -11.49 7.35 -9.08
C LEU A 129 -12.96 6.92 -9.06
N SER A 130 -13.54 6.60 -10.21
CA SER A 130 -14.92 6.13 -10.28
C SER A 130 -15.09 4.68 -9.83
N PHE A 131 -14.03 3.86 -9.96
CA PHE A 131 -14.05 2.45 -9.56
C PHE A 131 -13.87 2.27 -8.06
N ALA A 132 -13.22 3.21 -7.41
CA ALA A 132 -12.96 3.14 -5.98
C ALA A 132 -14.20 3.61 -5.22
N GLU A 133 -15.03 2.66 -4.79
CA GLU A 133 -16.19 2.94 -3.95
C GLU A 133 -15.76 3.57 -2.62
N ASP A 134 -14.58 3.19 -2.14
CA ASP A 134 -13.99 3.71 -0.92
C ASP A 134 -12.68 4.43 -1.28
N MET A 135 -12.63 5.73 -1.06
CA MET A 135 -11.46 6.56 -1.39
C MET A 135 -10.21 6.16 -0.64
N ARG A 136 -10.35 5.44 0.47
CA ARG A 136 -9.19 4.92 1.20
C ARG A 136 -8.34 3.98 0.31
N VAL A 137 -8.96 3.31 -0.65
CA VAL A 137 -8.25 2.47 -1.62
C VAL A 137 -7.23 3.31 -2.40
N ILE A 138 -7.65 4.46 -2.92
CA ILE A 138 -6.76 5.34 -3.69
C ILE A 138 -5.68 5.95 -2.79
N LEU A 139 -6.06 6.35 -1.57
CA LEU A 139 -5.11 6.90 -0.60
C LEU A 139 -4.02 5.88 -0.25
N ILE A 140 -4.39 4.61 -0.09
CA ILE A 140 -3.45 3.51 0.18
C ILE A 140 -2.50 3.32 -1.02
N MET A 141 -3.02 3.36 -2.24
CA MET A 141 -2.19 3.24 -3.44
C MET A 141 -1.15 4.36 -3.54
N ILE A 142 -1.54 5.57 -3.18
CA ILE A 142 -0.63 6.72 -3.16
C ILE A 142 0.45 6.50 -2.09
N ALA A 143 0.06 6.08 -0.88
CA ALA A 143 1.01 5.80 0.20
C ALA A 143 2.02 4.72 -0.21
N ASP A 144 1.55 3.67 -0.87
CA ASP A 144 2.39 2.58 -1.36
C ASP A 144 3.43 3.09 -2.36
N ARG A 145 3.01 3.90 -3.33
CA ARG A 145 3.94 4.43 -4.34
C ARG A 145 4.93 5.42 -3.72
N VAL A 146 4.50 6.26 -2.80
CA VAL A 146 5.41 7.16 -2.06
C VAL A 146 6.48 6.34 -1.34
N ASN A 147 6.08 5.27 -0.65
CA ASN A 147 7.02 4.39 0.03
C ASN A 147 8.01 3.78 -0.94
N LEU A 148 7.52 3.24 -2.06
CA LEU A 148 8.38 2.65 -3.08
C LEU A 148 9.40 3.66 -3.62
N MET A 149 8.94 4.85 -3.99
CA MET A 149 9.81 5.89 -4.54
C MET A 149 10.91 6.32 -3.56
N ARG A 150 10.62 6.33 -2.27
CA ARG A 150 11.61 6.65 -1.23
C ARG A 150 12.70 5.58 -1.12
N GLN A 151 12.41 4.33 -1.48
CA GLN A 151 13.29 3.19 -1.29
C GLN A 151 14.19 2.86 -2.48
N ILE A 152 13.85 3.30 -3.68
CA ILE A 152 14.48 2.81 -4.92
C ILE A 152 15.58 3.71 -5.47
N ARG A 153 16.03 4.69 -4.70
CA ARG A 153 17.10 5.62 -5.13
C ARG A 153 18.31 4.88 -5.72
N ASP A 154 18.78 3.87 -5.01
CA ASP A 154 19.98 3.13 -5.35
C ASP A 154 19.67 1.76 -5.97
N ALA A 155 18.48 1.60 -6.53
CA ALA A 155 18.07 0.35 -7.14
C ALA A 155 18.91 0.03 -8.36
N LYS A 156 19.39 -1.22 -8.44
CA LYS A 156 20.22 -1.70 -9.55
C LYS A 156 19.42 -1.90 -10.82
N ASN A 157 18.14 -2.21 -10.71
CA ASN A 157 17.25 -2.40 -11.85
C ASN A 157 16.75 -1.04 -12.33
N GLU A 158 17.52 -0.40 -13.19
CA GLU A 158 17.22 0.94 -13.71
C GLU A 158 15.95 0.97 -14.55
N GLU A 159 15.69 -0.08 -15.31
CA GLU A 159 14.49 -0.18 -16.14
C GLU A 159 13.22 -0.19 -15.27
N ALA A 160 13.22 -1.01 -14.23
CA ALA A 160 12.08 -1.06 -13.29
C ALA A 160 11.91 0.26 -12.54
N ARG A 161 13.01 0.89 -12.14
CA ARG A 161 12.96 2.21 -11.47
C ARG A 161 12.38 3.27 -12.40
N HIS A 162 12.76 3.26 -13.66
CA HIS A 162 12.25 4.18 -14.68
C HIS A 162 10.74 3.98 -14.87
N GLU A 163 10.29 2.74 -14.99
CA GLU A 163 8.88 2.41 -15.18
C GLU A 163 8.01 2.89 -14.02
N VAL A 164 8.39 2.60 -12.77
CA VAL A 164 7.59 3.03 -11.60
C VAL A 164 7.66 4.55 -11.42
N SER A 165 8.74 5.19 -11.87
CA SER A 165 8.89 6.65 -11.81
C SER A 165 7.98 7.34 -12.82
N GLU A 166 7.84 6.78 -14.02
CA GLU A 166 6.88 7.28 -15.01
C GLU A 166 5.46 7.21 -14.47
N GLU A 167 5.07 6.08 -13.89
CA GLU A 167 3.75 5.93 -13.27
C GLU A 167 3.55 6.93 -12.13
N ALA A 168 4.56 7.15 -11.30
CA ALA A 168 4.48 8.12 -10.22
C ALA A 168 4.22 9.54 -10.76
N SER A 169 4.84 9.88 -11.88
CA SER A 169 4.67 11.18 -12.53
C SER A 169 3.30 11.34 -13.19
N TYR A 170 2.90 10.36 -14.00
CA TYR A 170 1.69 10.46 -14.82
C TYR A 170 0.40 10.08 -14.10
N LEU A 171 0.48 9.24 -13.10
CA LEU A 171 -0.70 8.71 -12.43
C LEU A 171 -0.80 9.14 -10.97
N TYR A 172 0.20 8.82 -10.16
CA TYR A 172 0.10 8.98 -8.70
C TYR A 172 0.20 10.44 -8.24
N ALA A 173 1.08 11.23 -8.85
CA ALA A 173 1.16 12.65 -8.51
C ALA A 173 -0.15 13.40 -8.86
N PRO A 174 -0.74 13.21 -10.06
CA PRO A 174 -2.04 13.81 -10.37
C PRO A 174 -3.17 13.32 -9.46
N LEU A 175 -3.17 12.04 -9.06
CA LEU A 175 -4.16 11.51 -8.11
C LEU A 175 -4.01 12.19 -6.74
N ALA A 176 -2.78 12.30 -6.25
CA ALA A 176 -2.50 13.00 -5.00
C ALA A 176 -2.95 14.46 -5.05
N HIS A 177 -2.74 15.13 -6.17
CA HIS A 177 -3.21 16.50 -6.39
C HIS A 177 -4.73 16.59 -6.28
N LYS A 178 -5.46 15.70 -6.96
CA LYS A 178 -6.93 15.68 -6.93
C LYS A 178 -7.48 15.47 -5.53
N LEU A 179 -6.75 14.73 -4.68
CA LEU A 179 -7.20 14.43 -3.33
C LEU A 179 -6.64 15.41 -2.28
N GLY A 180 -5.98 16.47 -2.73
CA GLY A 180 -5.48 17.53 -1.84
C GLY A 180 -4.20 17.16 -1.07
N LEU A 181 -3.52 16.08 -1.47
CA LEU A 181 -2.28 15.63 -0.84
C LEU A 181 -1.08 16.30 -1.50
N TYR A 182 -1.01 17.63 -1.38
CA TYR A 182 -0.05 18.43 -2.14
C TYR A 182 1.41 18.17 -1.77
N LYS A 183 1.68 17.86 -0.52
CA LYS A 183 3.03 17.54 -0.06
C LYS A 183 3.53 16.25 -0.69
N LEU A 184 2.70 15.21 -0.68
CA LEU A 184 3.03 13.93 -1.30
C LEU A 184 3.08 14.04 -2.83
N LYS A 185 2.20 14.84 -3.42
CA LYS A 185 2.25 15.14 -4.85
C LYS A 185 3.60 15.73 -5.23
N SER A 186 4.07 16.74 -4.50
CA SER A 186 5.35 17.40 -4.78
C SER A 186 6.52 16.43 -4.62
N GLU A 187 6.49 15.59 -3.60
CA GLU A 187 7.54 14.59 -3.39
C GLU A 187 7.57 13.57 -4.54
N LEU A 188 6.41 13.09 -4.99
CA LEU A 188 6.32 12.16 -6.11
C LEU A 188 6.88 12.78 -7.39
N GLU A 189 6.56 14.05 -7.65
CA GLU A 189 7.08 14.78 -8.80
C GLU A 189 8.61 14.95 -8.74
N ASP A 190 9.12 15.34 -7.59
CA ASP A 190 10.56 15.57 -7.40
C ASP A 190 11.36 14.28 -7.53
N LEU A 191 10.91 13.19 -6.92
CA LEU A 191 11.58 11.90 -7.02
C LEU A 191 11.49 11.33 -8.43
N SER A 192 10.33 11.47 -9.09
CA SER A 192 10.16 11.03 -10.47
C SER A 192 11.12 11.75 -11.41
N LEU A 193 11.20 13.07 -11.29
CA LEU A 193 12.12 13.87 -12.10
C LEU A 193 13.57 13.41 -11.91
N LYS A 194 13.95 13.18 -10.66
CA LYS A 194 15.30 12.74 -10.31
C LYS A 194 15.63 11.38 -10.93
N TYR A 195 14.70 10.42 -10.86
CA TYR A 195 14.94 9.06 -11.35
C TYR A 195 14.78 8.92 -12.86
N LEU A 196 14.10 9.86 -13.52
CA LEU A 196 13.91 9.85 -14.96
C LEU A 196 15.03 10.57 -15.73
N GLU A 197 15.90 11.29 -15.02
CA GLU A 197 17.11 11.85 -15.59
C GLU A 197 18.16 10.76 -15.77
#